data_89b0cbdf841776543daf503620dc5905
#
_entry.id   89b0cbdf841776543daf503620dc5905
#
_cell.length_a   1.000
_cell.length_b   1.000
_cell.length_c   1.000
_cell.angle_alpha   90.00
_cell.angle_beta   90.00
_cell.angle_gamma   90.00
#
_symmetry.space_group_name_H-M   'P 1'
#
loop_
_entity.id
_entity.type
_entity.pdbx_description
1 polymer ?
#
loop_
_entity_poly.entity_id
_entity_poly.type
_entity_poly.pdbx_seq_one_letter_code
_entity_poly.pdbx_strand_id
1 'polypeptide(L)'
;MTSGISLAEQETVINFYRTDERMSIYTSDQTMITKLCILVEKTKQNEESAYQLMREEKIDGRVVAIEVTAPKKFLSFKTMTRKMDLTDEERRALAERLRKARNHGNE
;
A
#
# COMPACT_ATOMS: atom_id res chain seq x y z
N MET A 1 12.80 -21.45 16.90
CA MET A 1 13.84 -20.70 16.25
C MET A 1 13.39 -20.16 14.91
N THR A 2 13.58 -18.92 14.72
CA THR A 2 13.23 -18.34 13.47
C THR A 2 14.31 -18.65 12.47
N SER A 3 13.96 -19.38 11.46
CA SER A 3 14.82 -19.52 10.33
C SER A 3 14.64 -18.28 9.49
N GLY A 4 15.71 -17.68 9.12
CA GLY A 4 15.65 -16.59 8.22
C GLY A 4 16.17 -15.30 8.84
N ILE A 5 15.63 -14.20 8.40
CA ILE A 5 16.19 -12.88 8.67
C ILE A 5 15.66 -12.35 9.99
N SER A 6 16.54 -11.82 10.83
CA SER A 6 16.12 -11.24 12.12
C SER A 6 15.24 -10.01 11.87
N LEU A 7 14.47 -9.62 12.88
CA LEU A 7 13.59 -8.45 12.75
C LEU A 7 14.37 -7.20 12.37
N ALA A 8 15.56 -7.03 12.90
CA ALA A 8 16.39 -5.87 12.59
C ALA A 8 16.89 -5.86 11.15
N GLU A 9 16.95 -7.02 10.53
CA GLU A 9 17.45 -7.15 9.15
C GLU A 9 16.33 -7.17 8.12
N GLN A 10 15.08 -7.29 8.57
CA GLN A 10 13.95 -7.29 7.65
C GLN A 10 13.74 -5.89 7.10
N GLU A 11 13.57 -5.80 5.80
CA GLU A 11 13.44 -4.49 5.15
C GLU A 11 12.40 -4.51 4.05
N THR A 12 11.93 -3.34 3.70
CA THR A 12 11.04 -3.14 2.57
C THR A 12 11.61 -2.02 1.72
N VAL A 13 11.76 -2.28 0.43
CA VAL A 13 12.31 -1.31 -0.51
C VAL A 13 11.32 -1.11 -1.64
N ILE A 14 10.97 0.13 -1.92
CA ILE A 14 10.12 0.49 -3.03
C ILE A 14 10.95 1.25 -4.04
N ASN A 15 10.90 0.82 -5.29
CA ASN A 15 11.80 1.32 -6.32
C ASN A 15 11.02 1.57 -7.61
N PHE A 16 11.21 2.73 -8.21
CA PHE A 16 10.71 3.04 -9.54
C PHE A 16 11.44 4.25 -10.09
N TYR A 17 11.55 4.29 -11.42
CA TYR A 17 12.06 5.47 -12.09
C TYR A 17 10.90 6.38 -12.47
N ARG A 18 11.22 7.64 -12.72
CA ARG A 18 10.19 8.63 -13.05
C ARG A 18 9.32 8.23 -14.24
N THR A 19 9.90 7.55 -15.20
CA THR A 19 9.19 7.15 -16.42
C THR A 19 8.45 5.83 -16.26
N ASP A 20 8.64 5.13 -15.15
CA ASP A 20 7.95 3.86 -14.92
C ASP A 20 6.48 4.11 -14.56
N GLU A 21 5.61 3.24 -15.04
CA GLU A 21 4.20 3.26 -14.64
C GLU A 21 3.96 2.41 -13.41
N ARG A 22 4.84 1.46 -13.17
CA ARG A 22 4.72 0.52 -12.05
C ARG A 22 5.93 0.63 -11.14
N MET A 23 5.69 0.38 -9.86
CA MET A 23 6.76 0.33 -8.87
C MET A 23 7.07 -1.11 -8.53
N SER A 24 8.31 -1.34 -8.08
CA SER A 24 8.74 -2.64 -7.58
C SER A 24 8.82 -2.55 -6.06
N ILE A 25 8.23 -3.50 -5.38
CA ILE A 25 8.25 -3.58 -3.92
C ILE A 25 8.94 -4.88 -3.53
N TYR A 26 10.12 -4.75 -2.95
CA TYR A 26 10.84 -5.87 -2.38
C TYR A 26 10.67 -5.83 -0.88
N THR A 27 10.39 -6.96 -0.27
CA THR A 27 10.29 -7.00 1.18
C THR A 27 10.69 -8.36 1.74
N SER A 28 11.41 -8.31 2.85
CA SER A 28 11.70 -9.47 3.69
C SER A 28 10.99 -9.35 5.04
N ASP A 29 10.20 -8.29 5.22
CA ASP A 29 9.41 -8.09 6.43
C ASP A 29 8.16 -8.98 6.36
N GLN A 30 8.03 -9.89 7.31
CA GLN A 30 6.94 -10.87 7.30
C GLN A 30 5.55 -10.22 7.34
N THR A 31 5.42 -9.11 8.03
CA THR A 31 4.16 -8.37 8.06
C THR A 31 3.82 -7.82 6.67
N MET A 32 4.81 -7.25 6.00
CA MET A 32 4.61 -6.72 4.65
C MET A 32 4.35 -7.83 3.64
N ILE A 33 5.04 -8.96 3.78
CA ILE A 33 4.81 -10.11 2.91
C ILE A 33 3.34 -10.54 3.00
N THR A 34 2.81 -10.64 4.22
CA THR A 34 1.41 -11.01 4.42
C THR A 34 0.47 -10.02 3.76
N LYS A 35 0.70 -8.72 3.98
CA LYS A 35 -0.13 -7.68 3.39
C LYS A 35 -0.11 -7.70 1.88
N LEU A 36 1.08 -7.83 1.30
CA LEU A 36 1.22 -7.82 -0.16
C LEU A 36 0.61 -9.08 -0.78
N CYS A 37 0.76 -10.22 -0.14
CA CYS A 37 0.15 -11.46 -0.64
C CYS A 37 -1.37 -11.35 -0.65
N ILE A 38 -1.96 -10.74 0.37
CA ILE A 38 -3.41 -10.50 0.40
C ILE A 38 -3.83 -9.59 -0.76
N LEU A 39 -3.07 -8.54 -1.01
CA LEU A 39 -3.38 -7.62 -2.10
C LEU A 39 -3.25 -8.29 -3.47
N VAL A 40 -2.23 -9.12 -3.65
CA VAL A 40 -2.05 -9.89 -4.87
C VAL A 40 -3.28 -10.77 -5.11
N GLU A 41 -3.72 -11.50 -4.07
CA GLU A 41 -4.88 -12.37 -4.20
C GLU A 41 -6.16 -11.59 -4.47
N LYS A 42 -6.36 -10.47 -3.80
CA LYS A 42 -7.56 -9.66 -3.99
C LYS A 42 -7.66 -9.04 -5.37
N THR A 43 -6.52 -8.72 -5.98
CA THR A 43 -6.51 -8.06 -7.28
C THR A 43 -6.25 -9.02 -8.43
N LYS A 44 -6.12 -10.31 -8.13
CA LYS A 44 -5.78 -11.32 -9.12
C LYS A 44 -6.80 -11.40 -10.25
N GLN A 45 -8.06 -11.13 -9.96
CA GLN A 45 -9.13 -11.22 -10.93
C GLN A 45 -9.39 -9.91 -11.67
N ASN A 46 -8.68 -8.85 -11.32
CA ASN A 46 -8.79 -7.60 -12.05
C ASN A 46 -8.02 -7.72 -13.35
N GLU A 47 -8.58 -7.18 -14.43
CA GLU A 47 -7.96 -7.25 -15.74
C GLU A 47 -6.56 -6.63 -15.74
N GLU A 48 -6.35 -5.60 -14.94
CA GLU A 48 -5.07 -4.93 -14.89
C GLU A 48 -4.10 -5.53 -13.87
N SER A 49 -4.53 -6.52 -13.11
CA SER A 49 -3.70 -7.19 -12.10
C SER A 49 -2.88 -6.17 -11.30
N ALA A 50 -3.59 -5.38 -10.47
CA ALA A 50 -2.97 -4.24 -9.80
C ALA A 50 -1.70 -4.62 -9.03
N TYR A 51 -1.75 -5.70 -8.27
CA TYR A 51 -0.57 -6.21 -7.56
C TYR A 51 -0.17 -7.55 -8.16
N GLN A 52 1.07 -7.65 -8.60
CA GLN A 52 1.57 -8.87 -9.24
C GLN A 52 2.79 -9.38 -8.50
N LEU A 53 2.75 -10.65 -8.10
CA LEU A 53 3.89 -11.31 -7.49
C LEU A 53 4.89 -11.67 -8.58
N MET A 54 6.08 -11.12 -8.48
CA MET A 54 7.13 -11.33 -9.47
C MET A 54 8.10 -12.41 -9.06
N ARG A 55 8.41 -12.49 -7.77
CA ARG A 55 9.44 -13.41 -7.31
C ARG A 55 9.22 -13.72 -5.82
N GLU A 56 9.54 -14.96 -5.44
CA GLU A 56 9.57 -15.39 -4.06
C GLU A 56 10.94 -15.98 -3.76
N GLU A 57 11.47 -15.67 -2.59
CA GLU A 57 12.67 -16.32 -2.10
C GLU A 57 12.28 -17.18 -0.91
N LYS A 58 12.75 -18.42 -0.92
CA LYS A 58 12.41 -19.38 0.13
C LYS A 58 13.66 -19.95 0.76
N ILE A 59 13.58 -20.20 2.06
CA ILE A 59 14.61 -20.92 2.80
C ILE A 59 13.87 -22.03 3.55
N ASP A 60 14.28 -23.28 3.29
CA ASP A 60 13.67 -24.47 3.90
C ASP A 60 12.14 -24.50 3.73
N GLY A 61 11.67 -24.12 2.53
CA GLY A 61 10.25 -24.14 2.23
C GLY A 61 9.46 -22.96 2.73
N ARG A 62 10.10 -22.03 3.42
CA ARG A 62 9.43 -20.84 3.94
C ARG A 62 9.76 -19.63 3.07
N VAL A 63 8.74 -18.84 2.79
CA VAL A 63 8.94 -17.59 2.07
C VAL A 63 9.60 -16.59 3.00
N VAL A 64 10.80 -16.14 2.63
CA VAL A 64 11.55 -15.16 3.43
C VAL A 64 11.58 -13.79 2.79
N ALA A 65 11.29 -13.69 1.51
CA ALA A 65 11.22 -12.41 0.81
C ALA A 65 10.38 -12.54 -0.44
N ILE A 66 9.77 -11.45 -0.86
CA ILE A 66 9.01 -11.40 -2.11
C ILE A 66 9.30 -10.11 -2.85
N GLU A 67 9.05 -10.13 -4.14
CA GLU A 67 9.06 -8.93 -4.97
C GLU A 67 7.71 -8.85 -5.66
N VAL A 68 7.05 -7.71 -5.52
CA VAL A 68 5.73 -7.45 -6.06
C VAL A 68 5.77 -6.17 -6.87
N THR A 69 5.03 -6.11 -7.97
CA THR A 69 4.87 -4.85 -8.69
C THR A 69 3.44 -4.35 -8.54
N ALA A 70 3.28 -3.04 -8.62
CA ALA A 70 1.98 -2.39 -8.55
C ALA A 70 2.06 -1.04 -9.24
N PRO A 71 0.92 -0.48 -9.67
CA PRO A 71 0.95 0.87 -10.23
C PRO A 71 1.54 1.86 -9.24
N LYS A 72 2.51 2.67 -9.69
CA LYS A 72 3.16 3.60 -8.77
C LYS A 72 2.21 4.66 -8.23
N LYS A 73 1.10 4.90 -8.89
CA LYS A 73 0.07 5.83 -8.40
C LYS A 73 -0.58 5.36 -7.10
N PHE A 74 -0.40 4.09 -6.73
CA PHE A 74 -0.91 3.59 -5.45
C PHE A 74 -0.05 4.01 -4.27
N LEU A 75 1.17 4.47 -4.54
CA LEU A 75 2.02 4.98 -3.48
C LEU A 75 1.62 6.42 -3.18
N SER A 76 1.37 6.72 -1.93
CA SER A 76 1.02 8.07 -1.50
C SER A 76 1.74 8.42 -0.23
N PHE A 77 1.99 9.72 -0.07
CA PHE A 77 2.61 10.24 1.13
C PHE A 77 1.58 11.07 1.88
N LYS A 78 1.35 10.72 3.12
CA LYS A 78 0.38 11.42 3.93
C LYS A 78 1.04 12.62 4.58
N THR A 79 0.34 13.74 4.56
CA THR A 79 0.84 14.98 5.17
C THR A 79 0.50 15.07 6.65
N MET A 80 -0.45 14.26 7.11
CA MET A 80 -0.90 14.28 8.50
C MET A 80 -1.16 12.87 8.97
N THR A 81 -1.09 12.68 10.28
CA THR A 81 -1.48 11.41 10.85
C THR A 81 -2.98 11.24 10.74
N ARG A 82 -3.41 10.00 10.72
CA ARG A 82 -4.80 9.65 10.51
C ARG A 82 -5.73 10.07 11.61
N LYS A 83 -5.19 10.28 12.81
CA LYS A 83 -5.98 10.70 13.95
C LYS A 83 -6.06 12.20 13.98
N MET A 84 -6.92 12.72 13.19
CA MET A 84 -7.36 14.07 13.40
C MET A 84 -8.57 13.99 14.30
N ASP A 85 -8.36 14.32 15.55
CA ASP A 85 -9.49 14.51 16.42
C ASP A 85 -10.13 15.82 16.01
N LEU A 86 -10.96 15.73 15.00
CA LEU A 86 -11.74 16.88 14.60
C LEU A 86 -12.75 17.18 15.70
N THR A 87 -12.78 18.41 16.14
CA THR A 87 -13.81 18.86 17.07
C THR A 87 -15.15 18.78 16.35
N ASP A 88 -16.24 18.79 17.13
CA ASP A 88 -17.57 18.77 16.54
C ASP A 88 -17.79 19.96 15.61
N GLU A 89 -17.24 21.12 15.98
CA GLU A 89 -17.32 22.30 15.13
C GLU A 89 -16.60 22.12 13.81
N GLU A 90 -15.42 21.52 13.85
CA GLU A 90 -14.64 21.25 12.64
C GLU A 90 -15.35 20.26 11.75
N ARG A 91 -15.98 19.26 12.33
CA ARG A 91 -16.76 18.28 11.56
C ARG A 91 -17.95 18.94 10.87
N ARG A 92 -18.64 19.82 11.58
CA ARG A 92 -19.77 20.56 11.00
C ARG A 92 -19.32 21.45 9.87
N ALA A 93 -18.21 22.17 10.06
CA ALA A 93 -17.68 23.05 9.05
C ALA A 93 -17.29 22.26 7.79
N LEU A 94 -16.68 21.12 7.97
CA LEU A 94 -16.29 20.25 6.84
C LEU A 94 -17.53 19.71 6.12
N ALA A 95 -18.52 19.25 6.87
CA ALA A 95 -19.75 18.74 6.30
C ALA A 95 -20.50 19.81 5.52
N GLU A 96 -20.54 21.05 6.03
CA GLU A 96 -21.16 22.13 5.32
C GLU A 96 -20.42 22.49 4.04
N ARG A 97 -19.11 22.50 4.11
CA ARG A 97 -18.29 22.79 2.93
C ARG A 97 -18.53 21.76 1.83
N LEU A 98 -18.59 20.50 2.20
CA LEU A 98 -18.85 19.43 1.24
C LEU A 98 -20.26 19.53 0.67
N ARG A 99 -21.23 19.89 1.51
CA ARG A 99 -22.62 20.06 1.06
C ARG A 99 -22.74 21.22 0.08
N LYS A 100 -22.07 22.34 0.37
CA LYS A 100 -22.08 23.50 -0.53
C LYS A 100 -21.44 23.18 -1.87
N ALA A 101 -20.32 22.45 -1.86
CA ALA A 101 -19.68 22.03 -3.09
C ALA A 101 -20.60 21.14 -3.91
N ARG A 102 -21.34 20.25 -3.25
CA ARG A 102 -22.27 19.36 -3.93
C ARG A 102 -23.44 20.12 -4.53
N ASN A 103 -23.96 21.12 -3.80
CA ASN A 103 -25.06 21.94 -4.30
C ASN A 103 -24.64 22.80 -5.48
N HIS A 104 -23.42 23.29 -5.47
CA HIS A 104 -22.88 24.05 -6.60
C HIS A 104 -22.74 23.18 -7.84
N GLY A 105 -22.44 21.92 -7.68
CA GLY A 105 -22.32 21.01 -8.80
C GLY A 105 -23.66 20.68 -9.47
N ASN A 106 -24.76 20.97 -8.80
CA ASN A 106 -26.10 20.63 -9.31
C ASN A 106 -26.83 21.81 -9.96
N GLU A 107 -26.21 22.96 -10.03
CA GLU A 107 -26.84 24.12 -10.66
C GLU A 107 -26.46 24.28 -12.13
#